data_d89b4a0be793e23532ba0139b649929c
#
_entry.id   d89b4a0be793e23532ba0139b649929c
#
_cell.length_a   1.000
_cell.length_b   1.000
_cell.length_c   1.000
_cell.angle_alpha   90.00
_cell.angle_beta   90.00
_cell.angle_gamma   90.00
#
_symmetry.space_group_name_H-M   'P 1'
#
loop_
_entity.id
_entity.type
_entity.pdbx_description
1 polymer ?
#
loop_
_entity_poly.entity_id
_entity_poly.type
_entity_poly.pdbx_seq_one_letter_code
_entity_poly.pdbx_strand_id
1 'polypeptide(L)'
;MTALPRPLPNKRSKHMKLLRFISAGLGAAAIAATAHAAGGALHAHEPEEGWAFEGPVGELDMASVQRGYQVYREVCASCHSMRLLSYRNLGEPGGPFYDPEYPNANDNPLVKSFAAQDEILSTEPNDVGDYDYRPARTSDPFKSPYPNAAAARAANGGALPPDLSVITKARHGGASYIYSLISGYPSEDTMSTREIEAAEEEMPVAEAEAEGEGEGAEAAEAGEMEAAGMSEGETATPEAEASAPAQPMTETVIDVAAVEALSHGDYHYEGELVQPAGQYYNPYMAGDTSAQWRGDPRHAPPGGFLAMPPQLSDGRVSYMDGTEATVEQMSIDIANFLQWAGEPKQSQRKSTGLAVMIYLLIFAVLLWFSFHRIWRNVKH
;
A
#
# COMPACT_ATOMS: atom_id res chain seq x y z
N MET A 1 37.62 64.76 -41.90
CA MET A 1 36.69 64.03 -40.99
C MET A 1 36.36 62.71 -41.65
N THR A 2 37.07 61.68 -41.29
CA THR A 2 37.02 60.34 -41.88
C THR A 2 36.15 59.48 -41.01
N ALA A 3 35.05 58.97 -41.52
CA ALA A 3 34.11 58.11 -40.80
C ALA A 3 34.69 56.71 -40.62
N LEU A 4 34.66 56.19 -39.39
CA LEU A 4 35.06 54.81 -39.01
C LEU A 4 34.01 53.81 -39.47
N PRO A 5 34.37 52.63 -40.01
CA PRO A 5 33.44 51.61 -40.41
C PRO A 5 32.79 50.87 -39.22
N ARG A 6 31.50 50.53 -39.33
CA ARG A 6 30.73 49.77 -38.33
C ARG A 6 31.24 48.31 -38.27
N PRO A 7 31.33 47.71 -37.08
CA PRO A 7 31.71 46.31 -36.92
C PRO A 7 30.58 45.37 -37.42
N LEU A 8 30.99 44.31 -38.12
CA LEU A 8 30.11 43.25 -38.63
C LEU A 8 29.60 42.36 -37.50
N PRO A 9 28.38 41.84 -37.56
CA PRO A 9 27.81 40.99 -36.49
C PRO A 9 28.53 39.63 -36.41
N ASN A 10 29.00 39.28 -35.22
CA ASN A 10 29.72 38.04 -34.94
C ASN A 10 28.79 36.80 -34.98
N LYS A 11 28.82 36.07 -36.10
CA LYS A 11 28.06 34.82 -36.31
C LYS A 11 28.49 33.65 -35.41
N ARG A 12 29.62 33.75 -34.67
CA ARG A 12 30.13 32.64 -33.83
C ARG A 12 29.36 32.37 -32.53
N SER A 13 28.50 33.28 -32.08
CA SER A 13 27.86 33.13 -30.76
C SER A 13 26.66 32.16 -30.73
N LYS A 14 26.03 31.89 -31.88
CA LYS A 14 24.82 31.02 -31.93
C LYS A 14 25.16 29.53 -31.90
N HIS A 15 26.26 29.11 -32.54
CA HIS A 15 26.69 27.71 -32.55
C HIS A 15 27.25 27.24 -31.21
N MET A 16 27.87 28.13 -30.46
CA MET A 16 28.45 27.82 -29.15
C MET A 16 27.37 27.64 -28.03
N LYS A 17 26.22 28.31 -28.17
CA LYS A 17 25.09 28.12 -27.29
C LYS A 17 24.36 26.81 -27.55
N LEU A 18 24.21 26.43 -28.84
CA LEU A 18 23.60 25.15 -29.24
C LEU A 18 24.44 23.95 -28.78
N LEU A 19 25.77 24.00 -28.91
CA LEU A 19 26.66 22.93 -28.44
C LEU A 19 26.62 22.75 -26.91
N ARG A 20 26.43 23.82 -26.15
CA ARG A 20 26.30 23.75 -24.68
C ARG A 20 24.98 23.12 -24.24
N PHE A 21 23.88 23.29 -24.97
CA PHE A 21 22.61 22.62 -24.68
C PHE A 21 22.64 21.14 -25.03
N ILE A 22 23.31 20.73 -26.08
CA ILE A 22 23.48 19.35 -26.51
C ILE A 22 24.38 18.57 -25.53
N SER A 23 25.47 19.20 -25.05
CA SER A 23 26.34 18.56 -24.05
C SER A 23 25.72 18.45 -22.67
N ALA A 24 24.83 19.39 -22.27
CA ALA A 24 24.07 19.29 -21.03
C ALA A 24 22.97 18.22 -21.09
N GLY A 25 22.33 18.03 -22.27
CA GLY A 25 21.33 16.98 -22.47
C GLY A 25 21.91 15.57 -22.49
N LEU A 26 23.09 15.37 -23.09
CA LEU A 26 23.79 14.09 -23.09
C LEU A 26 24.36 13.72 -21.71
N GLY A 27 24.76 14.71 -20.90
CA GLY A 27 25.23 14.49 -19.53
C GLY A 27 24.10 14.06 -18.58
N ALA A 28 22.89 14.59 -18.75
CA ALA A 28 21.72 14.20 -17.96
C ALA A 28 21.19 12.79 -18.32
N ALA A 29 21.29 12.39 -19.59
CA ALA A 29 20.91 11.05 -20.02
C ALA A 29 21.89 9.95 -19.53
N ALA A 30 23.18 10.28 -19.34
CA ALA A 30 24.18 9.33 -18.84
C ALA A 30 24.08 9.10 -17.32
N ILE A 31 23.51 10.05 -16.55
CA ILE A 31 23.33 9.91 -15.09
C ILE A 31 22.08 9.08 -14.78
N ALA A 32 21.10 9.01 -15.67
CA ALA A 32 19.91 8.18 -15.49
C ALA A 32 20.15 6.67 -15.65
N ALA A 33 21.30 6.25 -16.22
CA ALA A 33 21.59 4.85 -16.51
C ALA A 33 22.37 4.11 -15.39
N THR A 34 22.72 4.76 -14.27
CA THR A 34 23.55 4.16 -13.22
C THR A 34 22.83 3.93 -11.88
N ALA A 35 21.50 4.07 -11.82
CA ALA A 35 20.72 3.84 -10.60
C ALA A 35 20.06 2.45 -10.55
N HIS A 36 20.66 1.42 -11.15
CA HIS A 36 20.22 0.04 -11.04
C HIS A 36 21.28 -0.77 -10.27
N ALA A 37 21.57 -0.36 -9.05
CA ALA A 37 22.38 -1.15 -8.14
C ALA A 37 21.68 -1.19 -6.78
N ALA A 38 21.33 -2.40 -6.38
CA ALA A 38 20.84 -2.85 -5.08
C ALA A 38 19.31 -2.77 -4.85
N GLY A 39 18.63 -3.94 -4.85
CA GLY A 39 17.46 -4.21 -4.04
C GLY A 39 16.20 -3.37 -4.28
N GLY A 40 15.84 -3.09 -5.51
CA GLY A 40 14.57 -2.44 -5.81
C GLY A 40 13.43 -3.45 -6.00
N ALA A 41 12.20 -3.10 -5.57
CA ALA A 41 11.01 -3.87 -5.92
C ALA A 41 10.83 -3.94 -7.45
N LEU A 42 10.16 -4.98 -7.94
CA LEU A 42 9.69 -5.03 -9.31
C LEU A 42 8.71 -3.88 -9.56
N HIS A 43 8.68 -3.42 -10.80
CA HIS A 43 7.66 -2.46 -11.22
C HIS A 43 6.29 -3.15 -11.19
N ALA A 44 5.34 -2.48 -10.56
CA ALA A 44 3.95 -2.91 -10.58
C ALA A 44 3.45 -2.97 -12.04
N HIS A 45 2.75 -4.02 -12.39
CA HIS A 45 2.16 -4.23 -13.71
C HIS A 45 0.63 -4.18 -13.62
N GLU A 46 0.02 -3.98 -14.76
CA GLU A 46 -1.43 -4.04 -14.91
C GLU A 46 -1.87 -5.47 -15.21
N PRO A 47 -3.16 -5.81 -14.97
CA PRO A 47 -3.74 -7.03 -15.52
C PRO A 47 -3.55 -7.07 -17.05
N GLU A 48 -3.56 -8.25 -17.62
CA GLU A 48 -3.35 -8.43 -19.08
C GLU A 48 -4.30 -7.59 -19.93
N GLU A 49 -5.54 -7.41 -19.48
CA GLU A 49 -6.56 -6.59 -20.17
C GLU A 49 -6.43 -5.08 -19.90
N GLY A 50 -5.51 -4.67 -18.99
CA GLY A 50 -5.37 -3.30 -18.50
C GLY A 50 -6.53 -2.86 -17.60
N TRP A 51 -6.54 -1.58 -17.23
CA TRP A 51 -7.58 -1.01 -16.37
C TRP A 51 -8.65 -0.27 -17.17
N ALA A 52 -9.90 -0.69 -17.05
CA ALA A 52 -11.05 -0.04 -17.70
C ALA A 52 -11.16 1.46 -17.36
N PHE A 53 -10.72 1.85 -16.17
CA PHE A 53 -10.74 3.25 -15.71
C PHE A 53 -9.59 4.10 -16.26
N GLU A 54 -8.67 3.59 -17.05
CA GLU A 54 -7.55 4.38 -17.61
C GLU A 54 -7.94 5.20 -18.83
N GLY A 55 -7.00 6.01 -19.31
CA GLY A 55 -7.25 6.91 -20.43
C GLY A 55 -8.20 8.08 -20.11
N PRO A 56 -8.42 8.97 -21.08
CA PRO A 56 -9.19 10.22 -20.86
C PRO A 56 -10.70 10.01 -20.69
N VAL A 57 -11.23 8.89 -21.18
CA VAL A 57 -12.66 8.51 -21.13
C VAL A 57 -12.89 7.20 -20.38
N GLY A 58 -11.85 6.64 -19.75
CA GLY A 58 -11.97 5.38 -19.01
C GLY A 58 -12.89 5.53 -17.79
N GLU A 59 -13.68 4.49 -17.54
CA GLU A 59 -14.63 4.42 -16.44
C GLU A 59 -14.35 3.20 -15.58
N LEU A 60 -14.70 3.28 -14.29
CA LEU A 60 -14.62 2.14 -13.38
C LEU A 60 -15.65 1.07 -13.77
N ASP A 61 -15.22 -0.17 -13.81
CA ASP A 61 -16.14 -1.33 -13.92
C ASP A 61 -16.84 -1.54 -12.57
N MET A 62 -18.10 -1.12 -12.50
CA MET A 62 -18.87 -1.19 -11.26
C MET A 62 -19.19 -2.63 -10.84
N ALA A 63 -19.23 -3.60 -11.76
CA ALA A 63 -19.41 -5.00 -11.40
C ALA A 63 -18.15 -5.53 -10.68
N SER A 64 -16.97 -5.22 -11.21
CA SER A 64 -15.69 -5.52 -10.55
C SER A 64 -15.58 -4.79 -9.21
N VAL A 65 -16.01 -3.53 -9.10
CA VAL A 65 -16.02 -2.78 -7.83
C VAL A 65 -16.96 -3.44 -6.80
N GLN A 66 -18.10 -3.96 -7.20
CA GLN A 66 -19.02 -4.70 -6.31
C GLN A 66 -18.40 -6.00 -5.81
N ARG A 67 -17.78 -6.80 -6.68
CA ARG A 67 -17.06 -8.02 -6.29
C ARG A 67 -15.87 -7.67 -5.38
N GLY A 68 -15.14 -6.61 -5.68
CA GLY A 68 -14.05 -6.12 -4.84
C GLY A 68 -14.50 -5.66 -3.45
N TYR A 69 -15.70 -5.08 -3.32
CA TYR A 69 -16.29 -4.81 -2.02
C TYR A 69 -16.54 -6.10 -1.25
N GLN A 70 -17.01 -7.17 -1.91
CA GLN A 70 -17.18 -8.48 -1.27
C GLN A 70 -15.82 -9.04 -0.80
N VAL A 71 -14.78 -9.00 -1.64
CA VAL A 71 -13.42 -9.42 -1.24
C VAL A 71 -12.94 -8.60 -0.04
N TYR A 72 -13.14 -7.27 -0.04
CA TYR A 72 -12.79 -6.45 1.11
C TYR A 72 -13.51 -6.92 2.39
N ARG A 73 -14.82 -7.12 2.32
CA ARG A 73 -15.64 -7.50 3.48
C ARG A 73 -15.27 -8.88 4.05
N GLU A 74 -15.05 -9.86 3.18
CA GLU A 74 -14.83 -11.25 3.57
C GLU A 74 -13.38 -11.56 3.93
N VAL A 75 -12.42 -10.79 3.39
CA VAL A 75 -10.99 -11.06 3.56
C VAL A 75 -10.27 -9.90 4.24
N CYS A 76 -10.24 -8.71 3.63
CA CYS A 76 -9.35 -7.63 4.03
C CYS A 76 -9.79 -6.90 5.32
N ALA A 77 -11.12 -6.78 5.54
CA ALA A 77 -11.70 -6.03 6.65
C ALA A 77 -11.38 -6.63 8.03
N SER A 78 -10.92 -7.87 8.09
CA SER A 78 -10.46 -8.52 9.31
C SER A 78 -9.21 -7.87 9.92
N CYS A 79 -8.37 -7.23 9.09
CA CYS A 79 -7.12 -6.61 9.49
C CYS A 79 -7.03 -5.13 9.10
N HIS A 80 -7.66 -4.70 8.01
CA HIS A 80 -7.53 -3.37 7.43
C HIS A 80 -8.78 -2.51 7.64
N SER A 81 -8.58 -1.31 8.16
CA SER A 81 -9.63 -0.28 8.24
C SER A 81 -9.81 0.47 6.92
N MET A 82 -11.00 1.09 6.75
CA MET A 82 -11.31 2.07 5.71
C MET A 82 -12.07 3.25 6.32
N ARG A 83 -11.40 4.04 7.18
CA ARG A 83 -12.03 5.05 8.05
C ARG A 83 -12.59 6.26 7.30
N LEU A 84 -12.14 6.49 6.07
CA LEU A 84 -12.60 7.63 5.27
C LEU A 84 -13.86 7.30 4.45
N LEU A 85 -14.29 6.03 4.43
CA LEU A 85 -15.54 5.61 3.82
C LEU A 85 -16.63 5.43 4.86
N SER A 86 -17.83 5.92 4.52
CA SER A 86 -19.08 5.59 5.21
C SER A 86 -19.89 4.63 4.35
N TYR A 87 -20.77 3.82 4.95
CA TYR A 87 -21.62 2.88 4.20
C TYR A 87 -22.45 3.58 3.13
N ARG A 88 -22.94 4.81 3.38
CA ARG A 88 -23.70 5.60 2.39
C ARG A 88 -22.94 5.84 1.09
N ASN A 89 -21.60 5.91 1.13
CA ASN A 89 -20.81 6.16 -0.07
C ASN A 89 -21.00 5.05 -1.12
N LEU A 90 -21.31 3.82 -0.67
CA LEU A 90 -21.62 2.70 -1.55
C LEU A 90 -22.87 2.94 -2.41
N GLY A 91 -23.86 3.70 -1.90
CA GLY A 91 -25.14 3.98 -2.58
C GLY A 91 -25.25 5.40 -3.13
N GLU A 92 -24.22 6.25 -3.00
CA GLU A 92 -24.20 7.58 -3.60
C GLU A 92 -24.03 7.49 -5.13
N PRO A 93 -24.42 8.54 -5.91
CA PRO A 93 -24.18 8.56 -7.36
C PRO A 93 -22.69 8.36 -7.68
N GLY A 94 -22.38 7.31 -8.44
CA GLY A 94 -21.02 6.83 -8.72
C GLY A 94 -20.52 5.78 -7.74
N GLY A 95 -21.33 5.38 -6.77
CA GLY A 95 -21.07 4.24 -5.90
C GLY A 95 -21.50 2.90 -6.53
N PRO A 96 -20.89 1.78 -6.11
CA PRO A 96 -21.13 0.47 -6.72
C PRO A 96 -22.55 -0.06 -6.51
N PHE A 97 -23.25 0.42 -5.49
CA PHE A 97 -24.62 0.00 -5.18
C PHE A 97 -25.61 1.17 -5.29
N TYR A 98 -25.28 2.16 -6.15
CA TYR A 98 -26.21 3.25 -6.43
C TYR A 98 -27.48 2.72 -7.11
N ASP A 99 -28.62 3.14 -6.58
CA ASP A 99 -29.93 2.82 -7.13
C ASP A 99 -30.70 4.12 -7.36
N PRO A 100 -31.14 4.42 -8.60
CA PRO A 100 -31.94 5.61 -8.92
C PRO A 100 -33.30 5.68 -8.18
N GLU A 101 -33.82 4.54 -7.71
CA GLU A 101 -35.05 4.49 -6.92
C GLU A 101 -34.81 5.09 -5.52
N TYR A 102 -33.55 5.01 -5.04
CA TYR A 102 -33.14 5.55 -3.75
C TYR A 102 -32.05 6.62 -3.92
N PRO A 103 -32.36 7.81 -4.46
CA PRO A 103 -31.37 8.86 -4.74
C PRO A 103 -30.63 9.35 -3.49
N ASN A 104 -31.24 9.20 -2.32
CA ASN A 104 -30.57 9.36 -1.04
C ASN A 104 -30.06 7.99 -0.58
N ALA A 105 -28.75 7.81 -0.59
CA ALA A 105 -28.10 6.56 -0.20
C ALA A 105 -28.49 6.07 1.21
N ASN A 106 -28.90 6.97 2.11
CA ASN A 106 -29.36 6.60 3.44
C ASN A 106 -30.70 5.85 3.42
N ASP A 107 -31.44 5.92 2.33
CA ASP A 107 -32.72 5.23 2.18
C ASP A 107 -32.60 3.89 1.41
N ASN A 108 -31.46 3.69 0.76
CA ASN A 108 -31.17 2.47 0.02
C ASN A 108 -31.16 1.24 0.96
N PRO A 109 -32.07 0.26 0.75
CA PRO A 109 -32.23 -0.89 1.65
C PRO A 109 -30.99 -1.81 1.64
N LEU A 110 -30.30 -1.92 0.49
CA LEU A 110 -29.10 -2.73 0.37
C LEU A 110 -27.95 -2.12 1.18
N VAL A 111 -27.73 -0.82 1.08
CA VAL A 111 -26.71 -0.13 1.85
C VAL A 111 -27.01 -0.17 3.36
N LYS A 112 -28.30 -0.05 3.73
CA LYS A 112 -28.71 -0.26 5.14
C LYS A 112 -28.40 -1.67 5.63
N SER A 113 -28.60 -2.69 4.78
CA SER A 113 -28.32 -4.08 5.16
C SER A 113 -26.82 -4.30 5.37
N PHE A 114 -25.94 -3.69 4.54
CA PHE A 114 -24.50 -3.77 4.73
C PHE A 114 -24.05 -3.10 6.04
N ALA A 115 -24.59 -1.93 6.36
CA ALA A 115 -24.27 -1.25 7.61
C ALA A 115 -24.73 -2.07 8.83
N ALA A 116 -25.95 -2.60 8.79
CA ALA A 116 -26.54 -3.34 9.91
C ALA A 116 -25.82 -4.67 10.25
N GLN A 117 -24.97 -5.18 9.38
CA GLN A 117 -24.14 -6.36 9.65
C GLN A 117 -22.97 -6.06 10.60
N ASP A 118 -22.63 -4.79 10.79
CA ASP A 118 -21.54 -4.37 11.64
C ASP A 118 -22.06 -3.76 12.94
N GLU A 119 -21.38 -4.02 14.03
CA GLU A 119 -21.60 -3.36 15.30
C GLU A 119 -20.47 -2.35 15.55
N ILE A 120 -20.85 -1.14 15.92
CA ILE A 120 -19.93 -0.05 16.26
C ILE A 120 -20.23 0.48 17.66
N LEU A 121 -19.21 1.02 18.31
CA LEU A 121 -19.38 1.68 19.59
C LEU A 121 -20.23 2.95 19.39
N SER A 122 -21.25 3.13 20.23
CA SER A 122 -22.06 4.35 20.24
C SER A 122 -21.19 5.57 20.55
N THR A 123 -21.48 6.69 19.93
CA THR A 123 -20.87 7.98 20.27
C THR A 123 -21.51 8.66 21.46
N GLU A 124 -22.67 8.17 21.88
CA GLU A 124 -23.41 8.68 23.01
C GLU A 124 -23.45 7.61 24.12
N PRO A 125 -23.17 7.99 25.37
CA PRO A 125 -23.26 7.05 26.50
C PRO A 125 -24.73 6.68 26.76
N ASN A 126 -24.93 5.49 27.33
CA ASN A 126 -26.22 5.06 27.84
C ASN A 126 -26.61 5.80 29.15
N ASP A 127 -27.75 5.47 29.71
CA ASP A 127 -28.29 6.12 30.94
C ASP A 127 -27.41 5.96 32.19
N VAL A 128 -26.49 5.00 32.18
CA VAL A 128 -25.52 4.76 33.27
C VAL A 128 -24.12 5.32 32.96
N GLY A 129 -23.93 5.94 31.77
CA GLY A 129 -22.69 6.57 31.39
C GLY A 129 -21.73 5.67 30.58
N ASP A 130 -22.12 4.45 30.26
CA ASP A 130 -21.33 3.52 29.48
C ASP A 130 -21.61 3.65 27.96
N TYR A 131 -20.64 3.28 27.15
CA TYR A 131 -20.79 3.26 25.69
C TYR A 131 -21.15 1.84 25.22
N ASP A 132 -22.33 1.69 24.66
CA ASP A 132 -22.84 0.42 24.16
C ASP A 132 -22.50 0.23 22.67
N TYR A 133 -22.39 -1.03 22.25
CA TYR A 133 -22.35 -1.37 20.83
C TYR A 133 -23.76 -1.33 20.23
N ARG A 134 -23.85 -0.81 19.04
CA ARG A 134 -25.08 -0.76 18.24
C ARG A 134 -24.83 -1.16 16.80
N PRO A 135 -25.84 -1.62 16.06
CA PRO A 135 -25.72 -1.79 14.61
C PRO A 135 -25.32 -0.47 13.95
N ALA A 136 -24.41 -0.55 12.98
CA ALA A 136 -23.98 0.62 12.24
C ALA A 136 -25.13 1.15 11.37
N ARG A 137 -25.11 2.46 11.16
CA ARG A 137 -26.00 3.19 10.24
C ARG A 137 -25.26 3.52 8.97
N THR A 138 -25.99 3.85 7.93
CA THR A 138 -25.41 4.25 6.64
C THR A 138 -24.46 5.43 6.72
N SER A 139 -24.66 6.33 7.70
CA SER A 139 -23.79 7.49 7.97
C SER A 139 -22.51 7.18 8.71
N ASP A 140 -22.43 6.00 9.33
CA ASP A 140 -21.24 5.61 10.09
C ASP A 140 -20.10 5.22 9.15
N PRO A 141 -18.84 5.43 9.57
CA PRO A 141 -17.70 4.91 8.83
C PRO A 141 -17.70 3.37 8.84
N PHE A 142 -16.98 2.78 7.91
CA PHE A 142 -16.75 1.34 7.92
C PHE A 142 -16.10 0.94 9.25
N LYS A 143 -16.55 -0.20 9.80
CA LYS A 143 -16.03 -0.73 11.06
C LYS A 143 -14.51 -0.91 10.96
N SER A 144 -13.79 -0.41 11.95
CA SER A 144 -12.37 -0.72 12.11
C SER A 144 -12.18 -2.03 12.84
N PRO A 145 -11.29 -2.93 12.36
CA PRO A 145 -11.09 -4.24 13.02
C PRO A 145 -10.49 -4.12 14.42
N TYR A 146 -9.73 -3.06 14.67
CA TYR A 146 -9.06 -2.83 15.96
C TYR A 146 -9.45 -1.46 16.53
N PRO A 147 -9.56 -1.36 17.87
CA PRO A 147 -9.92 -0.10 18.52
C PRO A 147 -8.81 0.96 18.43
N ASN A 148 -7.55 0.54 18.32
CA ASN A 148 -6.39 1.42 18.25
C ASN A 148 -5.18 0.73 17.61
N ALA A 149 -4.12 1.49 17.33
CA ALA A 149 -2.90 1.01 16.69
C ALA A 149 -2.12 0.00 17.58
N ALA A 150 -2.20 0.10 18.90
CA ALA A 150 -1.51 -0.83 19.80
C ALA A 150 -2.16 -2.22 19.72
N ALA A 151 -3.50 -2.29 19.77
CA ALA A 151 -4.24 -3.54 19.59
C ALA A 151 -4.00 -4.15 18.20
N ALA A 152 -3.95 -3.31 17.14
CA ALA A 152 -3.63 -3.78 15.79
C ALA A 152 -2.24 -4.41 15.72
N ARG A 153 -1.22 -3.78 16.31
CA ARG A 153 0.15 -4.32 16.33
C ARG A 153 0.24 -5.61 17.14
N ALA A 154 -0.42 -5.68 18.28
CA ALA A 154 -0.45 -6.89 19.12
C ALA A 154 -1.04 -8.09 18.36
N ALA A 155 -2.10 -7.86 17.58
CA ALA A 155 -2.76 -8.91 16.79
C ALA A 155 -2.01 -9.30 15.50
N ASN A 156 -1.06 -8.48 15.02
CA ASN A 156 -0.39 -8.67 13.74
C ASN A 156 1.15 -8.76 13.88
N GLY A 157 1.64 -9.42 14.93
CA GLY A 157 3.08 -9.66 15.13
C GLY A 157 3.92 -8.38 15.18
N GLY A 158 3.39 -7.29 15.72
CA GLY A 158 4.06 -5.98 15.78
C GLY A 158 3.81 -5.07 14.58
N ALA A 159 3.32 -5.60 13.46
CA ALA A 159 3.00 -4.83 12.27
C ALA A 159 1.67 -4.07 12.42
N LEU A 160 1.57 -2.90 11.79
CA LEU A 160 0.34 -2.13 11.72
C LEU A 160 -0.24 -2.22 10.30
N PRO A 161 -1.37 -2.92 10.10
CA PRO A 161 -2.05 -2.92 8.82
C PRO A 161 -2.46 -1.50 8.42
N PRO A 162 -2.11 -1.01 7.21
CA PRO A 162 -2.49 0.33 6.78
C PRO A 162 -4.00 0.45 6.55
N ASP A 163 -4.52 1.67 6.71
CA ASP A 163 -5.88 2.01 6.29
C ASP A 163 -5.95 2.01 4.76
N LEU A 164 -6.94 1.33 4.19
CA LEU A 164 -7.06 1.12 2.74
C LEU A 164 -7.86 2.23 2.03
N SER A 165 -8.47 3.18 2.74
CA SER A 165 -9.36 4.20 2.16
C SER A 165 -8.78 4.93 0.95
N VAL A 166 -7.49 5.24 0.97
CA VAL A 166 -6.78 5.99 -0.08
C VAL A 166 -5.47 5.31 -0.48
N ILE A 167 -5.37 4.02 -0.29
CA ILE A 167 -4.12 3.27 -0.50
C ILE A 167 -3.60 3.40 -1.95
N THR A 168 -4.49 3.42 -2.94
CA THR A 168 -4.13 3.61 -4.34
C THR A 168 -3.60 5.01 -4.66
N LYS A 169 -3.83 5.99 -3.79
CA LYS A 169 -3.21 7.33 -3.88
C LYS A 169 -1.92 7.43 -3.06
N ALA A 170 -1.79 6.59 -2.03
CA ALA A 170 -0.65 6.58 -1.13
C ALA A 170 0.52 5.70 -1.62
N ARG A 171 0.31 4.90 -2.64
CA ARG A 171 1.33 4.02 -3.25
C ARG A 171 1.57 4.39 -4.70
N HIS A 172 2.86 4.40 -5.07
CA HIS A 172 3.26 4.54 -6.46
C HIS A 172 2.75 3.33 -7.25
N GLY A 173 2.20 3.55 -8.44
CA GLY A 173 1.54 2.49 -9.23
C GLY A 173 0.06 2.29 -8.91
N GLY A 174 -0.48 2.88 -7.82
CA GLY A 174 -1.92 2.88 -7.53
C GLY A 174 -2.55 1.50 -7.50
N ALA A 175 -3.57 1.28 -8.35
CA ALA A 175 -4.27 0.00 -8.46
C ALA A 175 -3.36 -1.13 -8.93
N SER A 176 -2.45 -0.84 -9.88
CA SER A 176 -1.48 -1.82 -10.40
C SER A 176 -0.54 -2.31 -9.30
N TYR A 177 -0.12 -1.42 -8.36
CA TYR A 177 0.66 -1.83 -7.20
C TYR A 177 -0.12 -2.80 -6.29
N ILE A 178 -1.39 -2.52 -6.02
CA ILE A 178 -2.22 -3.40 -5.18
C ILE A 178 -2.41 -4.75 -5.85
N TYR A 179 -2.74 -4.75 -7.15
CA TYR A 179 -2.87 -5.98 -7.94
C TYR A 179 -1.59 -6.81 -7.91
N SER A 180 -0.44 -6.22 -8.29
CA SER A 180 0.84 -6.91 -8.31
C SER A 180 1.27 -7.41 -6.93
N LEU A 181 1.02 -6.62 -5.86
CA LEU A 181 1.36 -7.02 -4.50
C LEU A 181 0.56 -8.24 -4.05
N ILE A 182 -0.75 -8.28 -4.32
CA ILE A 182 -1.63 -9.33 -3.81
C ILE A 182 -1.48 -10.61 -4.64
N SER A 183 -1.34 -10.50 -5.98
CA SER A 183 -1.13 -11.66 -6.86
C SER A 183 0.30 -12.16 -6.89
N GLY A 184 1.27 -11.34 -6.48
CA GLY A 184 2.71 -11.62 -6.65
C GLY A 184 3.37 -12.38 -5.51
N TYR A 185 2.62 -12.97 -4.58
CA TYR A 185 3.22 -13.89 -3.60
C TYR A 185 3.72 -15.16 -4.27
N PRO A 186 4.87 -15.71 -3.83
CA PRO A 186 5.31 -17.03 -4.28
C PRO A 186 4.25 -18.09 -4.01
N SER A 187 4.06 -19.01 -4.94
CA SER A 187 3.19 -20.17 -4.75
C SER A 187 3.82 -21.17 -3.76
N GLU A 188 2.99 -22.01 -3.13
CA GLU A 188 3.48 -22.98 -2.13
C GLU A 188 4.51 -23.95 -2.71
N ASP A 189 4.42 -24.30 -3.99
CA ASP A 189 5.34 -25.20 -4.68
C ASP A 189 6.74 -24.59 -4.88
N THR A 190 6.88 -23.26 -4.78
CA THR A 190 8.18 -22.57 -4.83
C THR A 190 8.85 -22.47 -3.46
N MET A 191 8.18 -22.95 -2.42
CA MET A 191 8.65 -22.88 -1.05
C MET A 191 8.95 -24.27 -0.49
N SER A 192 10.03 -24.41 0.28
CA SER A 192 10.37 -25.61 1.01
C SER A 192 10.67 -25.26 2.47
N THR A 193 10.24 -26.13 3.38
CA THR A 193 10.55 -25.99 4.81
C THR A 193 11.57 -27.07 5.16
N ARG A 194 12.68 -26.67 5.77
CA ARG A 194 13.69 -27.61 6.25
C ARG A 194 14.01 -27.38 7.72
N GLU A 195 14.34 -28.45 8.43
CA GLU A 195 14.82 -28.38 9.80
C GLU A 195 16.26 -27.84 9.81
N ILE A 196 16.53 -26.89 10.69
CA ILE A 196 17.89 -26.43 10.97
C ILE A 196 18.34 -27.15 12.25
N GLU A 197 19.46 -27.90 12.18
CA GLU A 197 20.16 -28.30 13.39
C GLU A 197 20.64 -27.01 14.09
N ALA A 198 20.22 -26.84 15.33
CA ALA A 198 20.69 -25.72 16.13
C ALA A 198 22.23 -25.79 16.18
N ALA A 199 22.89 -24.84 15.52
CA ALA A 199 24.31 -24.67 15.75
C ALA A 199 24.45 -24.35 17.25
N GLU A 200 25.12 -25.21 17.98
CA GLU A 200 25.56 -24.92 19.34
C GLU A 200 26.53 -23.71 19.24
N GLU A 201 26.00 -22.50 19.30
CA GLU A 201 26.83 -21.34 19.58
C GLU A 201 27.33 -21.49 21.02
N GLU A 202 28.54 -22.05 21.16
CA GLU A 202 29.32 -21.82 22.37
C GLU A 202 29.48 -20.32 22.56
N MET A 203 28.62 -19.75 23.37
CA MET A 203 28.82 -18.38 23.86
C MET A 203 30.10 -18.36 24.67
N PRO A 204 31.10 -17.56 24.31
CA PRO A 204 32.26 -17.38 25.18
C PRO A 204 31.76 -16.76 26.48
N VAL A 205 31.86 -17.49 27.56
CA VAL A 205 31.64 -16.99 28.92
C VAL A 205 32.72 -15.92 29.15
N ALA A 206 32.34 -14.67 29.00
CA ALA A 206 33.19 -13.58 29.44
C ALA A 206 33.18 -13.58 30.97
N GLU A 207 34.24 -14.06 31.58
CA GLU A 207 34.56 -13.84 32.98
C GLU A 207 34.66 -12.32 33.21
N ALA A 208 33.65 -11.72 33.81
CA ALA A 208 33.67 -10.37 34.28
C ALA A 208 34.40 -10.36 35.63
N GLU A 209 35.69 -10.01 35.60
CA GLU A 209 36.39 -9.62 36.79
C GLU A 209 35.80 -8.31 37.32
N ALA A 210 35.29 -8.39 38.55
CA ALA A 210 34.78 -7.26 39.29
C ALA A 210 35.99 -6.55 39.95
N GLU A 211 36.29 -5.36 39.54
CA GLU A 211 37.01 -4.38 40.39
C GLU A 211 36.24 -3.06 40.41
N GLY A 212 35.97 -2.59 41.47
CA GLY A 212 35.34 -1.76 42.36
C GLY A 212 35.73 -0.30 42.35
N GLU A 213 35.06 0.44 43.25
CA GLU A 213 35.24 1.83 43.68
C GLU A 213 34.66 2.89 42.74
N GLY A 214 33.77 3.76 43.11
CA GLY A 214 33.35 4.33 44.37
C GLY A 214 32.92 5.78 44.15
N GLU A 215 31.99 6.27 44.96
CA GLU A 215 31.65 7.67 45.24
C GLU A 215 30.84 8.46 44.16
N GLY A 216 29.69 8.93 44.51
CA GLY A 216 29.27 10.10 45.20
C GLY A 216 27.84 10.54 44.86
N ALA A 217 27.07 10.58 45.83
CA ALA A 217 25.91 11.37 46.22
C ALA A 217 25.42 12.51 45.32
N GLU A 218 24.12 12.62 45.12
CA GLU A 218 23.29 13.62 45.81
C GLU A 218 21.79 13.45 45.55
N ALA A 219 21.03 13.73 46.60
CA ALA A 219 19.62 13.52 46.77
C ALA A 219 18.77 14.66 46.22
N ALA A 220 17.52 14.35 45.87
CA ALA A 220 16.33 15.22 46.08
C ALA A 220 15.07 14.42 46.08
N GLU A 221 14.52 14.22 47.25
CA GLU A 221 13.15 14.49 47.78
C GLU A 221 11.98 14.09 46.93
N ALA A 222 11.21 13.07 47.30
CA ALA A 222 10.15 12.98 48.28
C ALA A 222 8.81 13.54 47.77
N GLY A 223 7.88 12.65 47.56
CA GLY A 223 6.45 12.87 47.40
C GLY A 223 5.72 11.63 47.86
N GLU A 224 5.42 11.58 49.16
CA GLU A 224 4.57 10.55 49.79
C GLU A 224 3.15 10.63 49.25
N MET A 225 2.54 9.48 48.94
CA MET A 225 1.11 9.28 49.12
C MET A 225 0.80 7.86 49.57
N GLU A 226 0.03 7.81 50.62
CA GLU A 226 -0.26 6.76 51.56
C GLU A 226 -0.79 5.47 50.97
N ALA A 227 -0.40 4.41 51.69
CA ALA A 227 -0.92 3.06 51.57
C ALA A 227 -2.26 2.90 52.31
N ALA A 228 -3.17 2.15 51.75
CA ALA A 228 -4.22 1.48 52.53
C ALA A 228 -4.59 0.14 51.88
N GLY A 229 -4.52 -0.91 52.66
CA GLY A 229 -5.34 -2.11 52.49
C GLY A 229 -4.58 -3.41 52.22
N MET A 230 -4.13 -4.03 53.26
CA MET A 230 -3.68 -5.44 53.39
C MET A 230 -4.75 -6.41 52.94
N SER A 231 -4.38 -7.43 52.17
CA SER A 231 -4.98 -8.76 52.27
C SER A 231 -3.87 -9.79 52.08
N GLU A 232 -3.63 -10.56 53.13
CA GLU A 232 -2.76 -11.74 53.12
C GLU A 232 -3.37 -12.83 52.25
N GLY A 233 -2.56 -13.38 51.34
CA GLY A 233 -2.93 -14.49 50.48
C GLY A 233 -1.69 -15.24 50.01
N GLU A 234 -1.38 -16.29 50.76
CA GLU A 234 -0.77 -17.57 50.39
C GLU A 234 0.38 -17.56 49.36
N THR A 235 1.59 -17.78 49.86
CA THR A 235 2.79 -18.13 49.10
C THR A 235 2.62 -19.49 48.43
N ALA A 236 2.22 -19.50 47.16
CA ALA A 236 2.41 -20.64 46.27
C ALA A 236 3.80 -20.55 45.65
N THR A 237 4.68 -21.45 46.00
CA THR A 237 5.95 -21.75 45.36
C THR A 237 5.65 -22.08 43.87
N PRO A 238 6.27 -21.45 42.87
CA PRO A 238 6.13 -21.92 41.51
C PRO A 238 6.88 -23.26 41.40
N GLU A 239 6.13 -24.34 41.23
CA GLU A 239 6.68 -25.59 40.72
C GLU A 239 7.28 -25.29 39.36
N ALA A 240 8.54 -25.71 39.14
CA ALA A 240 9.24 -25.62 37.89
C ALA A 240 8.42 -26.36 36.80
N GLU A 241 7.73 -25.60 35.95
CA GLU A 241 7.16 -26.16 34.75
C GLU A 241 8.30 -26.78 33.93
N ALA A 242 8.19 -28.10 33.74
CA ALA A 242 9.08 -28.87 32.90
C ALA A 242 9.08 -28.22 31.55
N SER A 243 10.26 -27.76 31.09
CA SER A 243 10.46 -27.21 29.79
C SER A 243 9.91 -28.16 28.74
N ALA A 244 8.91 -27.70 27.97
CA ALA A 244 8.45 -28.39 26.78
C ALA A 244 9.66 -28.68 25.89
N PRO A 245 9.74 -29.84 25.22
CA PRO A 245 10.85 -30.15 24.33
C PRO A 245 10.98 -29.04 23.30
N ALA A 246 12.20 -28.53 23.12
CA ALA A 246 12.48 -27.50 22.12
C ALA A 246 11.99 -28.01 20.75
N GLN A 247 11.06 -27.29 20.14
CA GLN A 247 10.59 -27.63 18.81
C GLN A 247 11.75 -27.42 17.85
N PRO A 248 11.95 -28.33 16.87
CA PRO A 248 13.01 -28.17 15.89
C PRO A 248 12.84 -26.81 15.21
N MET A 249 13.93 -26.04 15.14
CA MET A 249 13.90 -24.78 14.43
C MET A 249 13.78 -25.08 12.93
N THR A 250 12.78 -24.55 12.29
CA THR A 250 12.53 -24.72 10.86
C THR A 250 12.76 -23.40 10.13
N GLU A 251 13.39 -23.44 8.97
CA GLU A 251 13.49 -22.32 8.06
C GLU A 251 12.66 -22.57 6.79
N THR A 252 12.01 -21.56 6.30
CA THR A 252 11.33 -21.59 5.01
C THR A 252 12.26 -21.00 3.96
N VAL A 253 12.50 -21.76 2.90
CA VAL A 253 13.36 -21.38 1.79
C VAL A 253 12.52 -21.25 0.53
N ILE A 254 12.75 -20.18 -0.21
CA ILE A 254 12.06 -19.87 -1.46
C ILE A 254 13.01 -20.15 -2.62
N ASP A 255 12.57 -20.98 -3.57
CA ASP A 255 13.22 -21.13 -4.86
C ASP A 255 12.88 -19.92 -5.75
N VAL A 256 13.78 -18.96 -5.76
CA VAL A 256 13.59 -17.69 -6.47
C VAL A 256 13.48 -17.89 -7.98
N ALA A 257 14.13 -18.91 -8.53
CA ALA A 257 14.09 -19.22 -9.96
C ALA A 257 12.71 -19.72 -10.40
N ALA A 258 11.94 -20.31 -9.48
CA ALA A 258 10.60 -20.80 -9.73
C ALA A 258 9.51 -19.73 -9.49
N VAL A 259 9.84 -18.55 -8.92
CA VAL A 259 8.88 -17.47 -8.71
C VAL A 259 8.51 -16.83 -10.05
N GLU A 260 7.26 -16.97 -10.47
CA GLU A 260 6.76 -16.56 -11.79
C GLU A 260 7.09 -15.09 -12.10
N ALA A 261 6.88 -14.18 -11.15
CA ALA A 261 7.17 -12.76 -11.31
C ALA A 261 8.66 -12.46 -11.64
N LEU A 262 9.57 -13.36 -11.30
CA LEU A 262 11.01 -13.24 -11.54
C LEU A 262 11.48 -14.04 -12.75
N SER A 263 10.69 -15.00 -13.23
CA SER A 263 11.03 -15.88 -14.34
C SER A 263 11.11 -15.16 -15.70
N HIS A 264 10.46 -14.01 -15.81
CA HIS A 264 10.43 -13.20 -17.05
C HIS A 264 11.58 -12.18 -17.15
N GLY A 265 12.48 -12.12 -16.15
CA GLY A 265 13.64 -11.25 -16.16
C GLY A 265 14.82 -11.82 -16.94
N ASP A 266 15.76 -10.95 -17.36
CA ASP A 266 16.99 -11.34 -18.05
C ASP A 266 18.03 -12.06 -17.14
N TYR A 267 17.73 -12.19 -15.84
CA TYR A 267 18.67 -12.69 -14.85
C TYR A 267 18.21 -14.03 -14.25
N HIS A 268 19.09 -15.02 -14.28
CA HIS A 268 18.92 -16.30 -13.58
C HIS A 268 19.46 -16.17 -12.14
N TYR A 269 18.59 -16.36 -11.17
CA TYR A 269 18.95 -16.34 -9.75
C TYR A 269 19.51 -17.72 -9.35
N GLU A 270 20.80 -17.75 -8.98
CA GLU A 270 21.46 -18.96 -8.45
C GLU A 270 21.65 -18.79 -6.94
N GLY A 271 20.75 -19.35 -6.15
CA GLY A 271 20.77 -19.25 -4.70
C GLY A 271 19.41 -19.50 -4.07
N GLU A 272 19.37 -19.38 -2.76
CA GLU A 272 18.17 -19.59 -1.95
C GLU A 272 17.83 -18.33 -1.19
N LEU A 273 16.55 -17.97 -1.15
CA LEU A 273 16.05 -16.87 -0.33
C LEU A 273 15.42 -17.44 0.94
N VAL A 274 15.99 -17.11 2.10
CA VAL A 274 15.46 -17.54 3.39
C VAL A 274 14.41 -16.56 3.87
N GLN A 275 13.22 -17.06 4.14
CA GLN A 275 12.10 -16.22 4.63
C GLN A 275 12.21 -16.08 6.14
N PRO A 276 12.28 -14.84 6.69
CA PRO A 276 12.25 -14.62 8.13
C PRO A 276 10.92 -15.06 8.74
N ALA A 277 10.96 -15.57 9.96
CA ALA A 277 9.76 -15.98 10.67
C ALA A 277 8.72 -14.84 10.80
N GLY A 278 7.47 -15.13 10.45
CA GLY A 278 6.37 -14.15 10.49
C GLY A 278 6.43 -13.04 9.43
N GLN A 279 7.32 -13.17 8.44
CA GLN A 279 7.39 -12.27 7.30
C GLN A 279 7.29 -13.09 5.99
N TYR A 280 6.75 -12.47 4.96
CA TYR A 280 6.45 -13.11 3.69
C TYR A 280 7.09 -12.33 2.56
N TYR A 281 7.86 -13.02 1.73
CA TYR A 281 8.51 -12.41 0.58
C TYR A 281 7.50 -11.97 -0.47
N ASN A 282 7.76 -10.82 -1.05
CA ASN A 282 7.01 -10.33 -2.20
C ASN A 282 7.92 -9.50 -3.12
N PRO A 283 8.03 -9.81 -4.40
CA PRO A 283 8.91 -9.13 -5.33
C PRO A 283 8.51 -7.68 -5.63
N TYR A 284 7.24 -7.32 -5.38
CA TYR A 284 6.70 -5.95 -5.57
C TYR A 284 6.77 -5.10 -4.31
N MET A 285 7.12 -5.68 -3.16
CA MET A 285 7.36 -4.94 -1.93
C MET A 285 8.73 -4.30 -1.95
N ALA A 286 8.81 -2.97 -1.76
CA ALA A 286 10.11 -2.31 -1.65
C ALA A 286 10.86 -2.76 -0.39
N GLY A 287 12.06 -3.30 -0.57
CA GLY A 287 12.89 -3.81 0.52
C GLY A 287 14.30 -4.17 0.06
N ASP A 288 15.04 -4.78 0.95
CA ASP A 288 16.37 -5.34 0.71
C ASP A 288 16.37 -6.81 1.16
N THR A 289 16.62 -7.71 0.23
CA THR A 289 16.65 -9.15 0.45
C THR A 289 18.05 -9.69 0.64
N SER A 290 19.09 -8.85 0.52
CA SER A 290 20.50 -9.29 0.50
C SER A 290 20.94 -10.01 1.76
N ALA A 291 20.38 -9.65 2.92
CA ALA A 291 20.68 -10.31 4.19
C ALA A 291 20.11 -11.74 4.31
N GLN A 292 19.04 -12.04 3.59
CA GLN A 292 18.34 -13.33 3.55
C GLN A 292 18.72 -14.15 2.34
N TRP A 293 19.47 -13.58 1.40
CA TRP A 293 19.89 -14.22 0.19
C TRP A 293 21.14 -15.09 0.39
N ARG A 294 21.06 -16.36 0.04
CA ARG A 294 22.16 -17.32 0.06
C ARG A 294 22.68 -17.55 -1.37
N GLY A 295 23.22 -16.53 -1.97
CA GLY A 295 23.84 -16.51 -3.29
C GLY A 295 24.81 -15.35 -3.40
N ASP A 296 25.13 -14.89 -4.62
CA ASP A 296 25.95 -13.67 -4.79
C ASP A 296 25.17 -12.45 -4.29
N PRO A 297 25.63 -11.73 -3.23
CA PRO A 297 24.90 -10.59 -2.65
C PRO A 297 24.62 -9.45 -3.65
N ARG A 298 25.39 -9.38 -4.73
CA ARG A 298 25.18 -8.38 -5.79
C ARG A 298 23.99 -8.70 -6.68
N HIS A 299 23.49 -9.92 -6.58
CA HIS A 299 22.41 -10.46 -7.38
C HIS A 299 21.27 -10.99 -6.49
N ALA A 300 21.07 -10.36 -5.32
CA ALA A 300 19.92 -10.65 -4.50
C ALA A 300 18.61 -10.32 -5.25
N PRO A 301 17.56 -11.13 -5.12
CA PRO A 301 16.31 -10.91 -5.83
C PRO A 301 15.65 -9.59 -5.40
N PRO A 302 14.98 -8.89 -6.33
CA PRO A 302 14.25 -7.67 -6.01
C PRO A 302 13.08 -7.98 -5.07
N GLY A 303 12.62 -6.97 -4.33
CA GLY A 303 11.49 -7.11 -3.43
C GLY A 303 11.87 -6.98 -1.97
N GLY A 304 10.98 -7.42 -1.10
CA GLY A 304 11.15 -7.33 0.34
C GLY A 304 10.22 -8.30 1.07
N PHE A 305 10.23 -8.16 2.38
CA PHE A 305 9.40 -8.97 3.27
C PHE A 305 8.34 -8.12 3.96
N LEU A 306 7.14 -8.65 4.08
CA LEU A 306 6.04 -7.99 4.77
C LEU A 306 5.37 -8.96 5.75
N ALA A 307 4.78 -8.40 6.82
CA ALA A 307 4.11 -9.19 7.84
C ALA A 307 2.71 -9.68 7.42
N MET A 308 2.23 -9.27 6.25
CA MET A 308 0.95 -9.72 5.69
C MET A 308 1.17 -11.03 4.93
N PRO A 309 0.62 -12.17 5.40
CA PRO A 309 0.67 -13.42 4.64
C PRO A 309 -0.18 -13.36 3.36
N PRO A 310 -0.01 -14.27 2.40
CA PRO A 310 -0.92 -14.44 1.28
C PRO A 310 -2.35 -14.61 1.80
N GLN A 311 -3.27 -13.75 1.36
CA GLN A 311 -4.65 -13.75 1.84
C GLN A 311 -5.63 -14.40 0.86
N LEU A 312 -5.28 -14.44 -0.42
CA LEU A 312 -6.11 -14.97 -1.48
C LEU A 312 -5.64 -16.36 -1.91
N SER A 313 -6.60 -17.22 -2.13
CA SER A 313 -6.47 -18.52 -2.78
C SER A 313 -7.69 -18.73 -3.68
N ASP A 314 -7.59 -19.52 -4.71
CA ASP A 314 -8.70 -19.80 -5.60
C ASP A 314 -9.92 -20.30 -4.83
N GLY A 315 -11.09 -19.73 -5.13
CA GLY A 315 -12.33 -20.04 -4.44
C GLY A 315 -12.44 -19.45 -3.01
N ARG A 316 -11.57 -18.53 -2.59
CA ARG A 316 -11.62 -17.92 -1.26
C ARG A 316 -12.92 -17.20 -0.97
N VAL A 317 -13.54 -16.60 -1.98
CA VAL A 317 -14.85 -15.99 -1.93
C VAL A 317 -15.77 -16.69 -2.93
N SER A 318 -17.08 -16.57 -2.75
CA SER A 318 -18.07 -17.09 -3.71
C SER A 318 -18.88 -15.95 -4.29
N TYR A 319 -18.60 -15.60 -5.53
CA TYR A 319 -19.28 -14.51 -6.21
C TYR A 319 -20.72 -14.90 -6.61
N MET A 320 -21.65 -13.99 -6.33
CA MET A 320 -23.08 -14.23 -6.62
C MET A 320 -23.40 -14.14 -8.11
N ASP A 321 -22.56 -13.48 -8.90
CA ASP A 321 -22.74 -13.32 -10.35
C ASP A 321 -22.21 -14.50 -11.17
N GLY A 322 -21.61 -15.49 -10.49
CA GLY A 322 -21.04 -16.69 -11.13
C GLY A 322 -19.65 -16.51 -11.72
N THR A 323 -19.01 -15.35 -11.51
CA THR A 323 -17.61 -15.14 -11.86
C THR A 323 -16.72 -16.10 -11.06
N GLU A 324 -15.73 -16.70 -11.70
CA GLU A 324 -14.78 -17.58 -11.02
C GLU A 324 -13.87 -16.74 -10.13
N ALA A 325 -13.77 -17.10 -8.85
CA ALA A 325 -12.96 -16.38 -7.86
C ALA A 325 -11.52 -16.92 -7.84
N THR A 326 -10.79 -16.71 -8.90
CA THR A 326 -9.35 -16.98 -8.95
C THR A 326 -8.57 -15.90 -8.17
N VAL A 327 -7.34 -16.18 -7.75
CA VAL A 327 -6.47 -15.18 -7.12
C VAL A 327 -6.32 -13.94 -8.00
N GLU A 328 -6.16 -14.15 -9.31
CA GLU A 328 -6.04 -13.06 -10.28
C GLU A 328 -7.33 -12.21 -10.32
N GLN A 329 -8.49 -12.84 -10.49
CA GLN A 329 -9.77 -12.13 -10.57
C GLN A 329 -10.06 -11.36 -9.28
N MET A 330 -9.84 -11.96 -8.12
CA MET A 330 -10.03 -11.30 -6.83
C MET A 330 -9.05 -10.13 -6.65
N SER A 331 -7.81 -10.26 -7.14
CA SER A 331 -6.82 -9.18 -7.11
C SER A 331 -7.22 -8.00 -8.02
N ILE A 332 -7.79 -8.26 -9.20
CA ILE A 332 -8.38 -7.24 -10.07
C ILE A 332 -9.55 -6.55 -9.38
N ASP A 333 -10.47 -7.33 -8.83
CA ASP A 333 -11.70 -6.81 -8.23
C ASP A 333 -11.40 -5.94 -6.99
N ILE A 334 -10.52 -6.41 -6.09
CA ILE A 334 -10.13 -5.61 -4.92
C ILE A 334 -9.37 -4.34 -5.31
N ALA A 335 -8.49 -4.39 -6.33
CA ALA A 335 -7.79 -3.22 -6.83
C ALA A 335 -8.76 -2.18 -7.43
N ASN A 336 -9.78 -2.61 -8.18
CA ASN A 336 -10.85 -1.75 -8.69
C ASN A 336 -11.67 -1.12 -7.56
N PHE A 337 -12.03 -1.89 -6.53
CA PHE A 337 -12.74 -1.37 -5.35
C PHE A 337 -11.90 -0.31 -4.61
N LEU A 338 -10.62 -0.59 -4.38
CA LEU A 338 -9.73 0.36 -3.71
C LEU A 338 -9.44 1.60 -4.57
N GLN A 339 -9.42 1.47 -5.89
CA GLN A 339 -9.35 2.61 -6.81
C GLN A 339 -10.60 3.48 -6.72
N TRP A 340 -11.79 2.86 -6.72
CA TRP A 340 -13.04 3.56 -6.49
C TRP A 340 -13.05 4.23 -5.11
N ALA A 341 -12.64 3.54 -4.05
CA ALA A 341 -12.58 4.07 -2.69
C ALA A 341 -11.67 5.32 -2.61
N GLY A 342 -10.51 5.28 -3.25
CA GLY A 342 -9.56 6.40 -3.31
C GLY A 342 -10.03 7.57 -4.18
N GLU A 343 -10.90 7.33 -5.18
CA GLU A 343 -11.42 8.36 -6.10
C GLU A 343 -12.83 8.04 -6.62
N PRO A 344 -13.87 8.12 -5.79
CA PRO A 344 -15.24 7.73 -6.19
C PRO A 344 -15.81 8.54 -7.36
N LYS A 345 -15.27 9.74 -7.60
CA LYS A 345 -15.70 10.65 -8.69
C LYS A 345 -14.77 10.67 -9.88
N GLN A 346 -13.91 9.67 -10.04
CA GLN A 346 -12.91 9.62 -11.13
C GLN A 346 -13.57 9.72 -12.51
N SER A 347 -14.57 8.91 -12.79
CA SER A 347 -15.28 8.89 -14.08
C SER A 347 -15.98 10.24 -14.36
N GLN A 348 -16.65 10.80 -13.35
CA GLN A 348 -17.29 12.12 -13.46
C GLN A 348 -16.26 13.23 -13.70
N ARG A 349 -15.14 13.21 -12.98
CA ARG A 349 -14.07 14.20 -13.16
C ARG A 349 -13.50 14.15 -14.60
N LYS A 350 -13.29 12.95 -15.14
CA LYS A 350 -12.76 12.76 -16.52
C LYS A 350 -13.74 13.27 -17.56
N SER A 351 -15.00 12.88 -17.49
CA SER A 351 -16.02 13.31 -18.45
C SER A 351 -16.24 14.83 -18.42
N THR A 352 -16.33 15.41 -17.22
CA THR A 352 -16.42 16.86 -17.06
C THR A 352 -15.16 17.57 -17.57
N GLY A 353 -13.98 17.03 -17.26
CA GLY A 353 -12.70 17.58 -17.74
C GLY A 353 -12.61 17.60 -19.26
N LEU A 354 -13.01 16.51 -19.92
CA LEU A 354 -13.04 16.44 -21.38
C LEU A 354 -14.00 17.48 -21.98
N ALA A 355 -15.20 17.61 -21.41
CA ALA A 355 -16.18 18.61 -21.85
C ALA A 355 -15.63 20.05 -21.72
N VAL A 356 -14.96 20.37 -20.60
CA VAL A 356 -14.30 21.65 -20.38
C VAL A 356 -13.17 21.89 -21.38
N MET A 357 -12.35 20.88 -21.69
CA MET A 357 -11.27 21.00 -22.67
C MET A 357 -11.82 21.29 -24.09
N ILE A 358 -12.89 20.62 -24.50
CA ILE A 358 -13.56 20.87 -25.78
C ILE A 358 -14.13 22.29 -25.82
N TYR A 359 -14.81 22.72 -24.73
CA TYR A 359 -15.33 24.08 -24.62
C TYR A 359 -14.23 25.14 -24.76
N LEU A 360 -13.12 24.98 -24.03
CA LEU A 360 -11.99 25.90 -24.08
C LEU A 360 -11.34 25.95 -25.46
N LEU A 361 -11.26 24.83 -26.17
CA LEU A 361 -10.72 24.77 -27.52
C LEU A 361 -11.61 25.56 -28.49
N ILE A 362 -12.93 25.34 -28.45
CA ILE A 362 -13.89 26.10 -29.28
C ILE A 362 -13.78 27.60 -28.94
N PHE A 363 -13.76 27.95 -27.66
CA PHE A 363 -13.64 29.33 -27.22
C PHE A 363 -12.34 29.99 -27.69
N ALA A 364 -11.20 29.30 -27.62
CA ALA A 364 -9.92 29.78 -28.13
C ALA A 364 -9.95 30.04 -29.64
N VAL A 365 -10.59 29.16 -30.43
CA VAL A 365 -10.77 29.33 -31.86
C VAL A 365 -11.63 30.57 -32.14
N LEU A 366 -12.73 30.77 -31.43
CA LEU A 366 -13.58 31.95 -31.59
C LEU A 366 -12.84 33.25 -31.25
N LEU A 367 -12.06 33.24 -30.15
CA LEU A 367 -11.20 34.37 -29.79
C LEU A 367 -10.16 34.67 -30.86
N TRP A 368 -9.53 33.62 -31.43
CA TRP A 368 -8.57 33.79 -32.51
C TRP A 368 -9.18 34.42 -33.76
N PHE A 369 -10.36 33.97 -34.19
CA PHE A 369 -11.08 34.59 -35.29
C PHE A 369 -11.48 36.04 -34.98
N SER A 370 -11.96 36.34 -33.78
CA SER A 370 -12.30 37.67 -33.35
C SER A 370 -11.07 38.59 -33.34
N PHE A 371 -9.98 38.13 -32.77
CA PHE A 371 -8.70 38.84 -32.80
C PHE A 371 -8.25 39.12 -34.21
N HIS A 372 -8.24 38.14 -35.09
CA HIS A 372 -7.80 38.29 -36.52
C HIS A 372 -8.71 39.27 -37.27
N ARG A 373 -10.00 39.25 -36.98
CA ARG A 373 -10.97 40.17 -37.59
C ARG A 373 -10.76 41.62 -37.12
N ILE A 374 -10.54 41.86 -35.84
CA ILE A 374 -10.34 43.20 -35.27
C ILE A 374 -9.02 43.79 -35.76
N TRP A 375 -7.95 43.03 -35.75
CA TRP A 375 -6.61 43.52 -36.07
C TRP A 375 -6.24 43.49 -37.57
N ARG A 376 -7.08 42.94 -38.44
CA ARG A 376 -6.82 42.80 -39.87
C ARG A 376 -6.52 44.14 -40.58
N ASN A 377 -7.10 45.24 -40.11
CA ASN A 377 -6.98 46.55 -40.73
C ASN A 377 -6.07 47.53 -39.97
N VAL A 378 -5.43 47.09 -38.91
CA VAL A 378 -4.49 47.92 -38.13
C VAL A 378 -3.12 47.84 -38.83
N LYS A 379 -2.68 48.97 -39.38
CA LYS A 379 -1.32 49.12 -39.95
C LYS A 379 -0.35 49.34 -38.80
N HIS A 380 0.64 48.51 -38.70
CA HIS A 380 1.78 48.66 -37.78
C HIS A 380 2.85 49.49 -38.40
#